data_85e80651876f06ca4fa94f6da331dbd3
#
_entry.id   85e80651876f06ca4fa94f6da331dbd3
#
_cell.length_a   1.000
_cell.length_b   1.000
_cell.length_c   1.000
_cell.angle_alpha   90.00
_cell.angle_beta   90.00
_cell.angle_gamma   90.00
#
_symmetry.space_group_name_H-M   'P 1'
#
loop_
_entity.id
_entity.type
_entity.pdbx_description
1 polymer ?
#
loop_
_entity_poly.entity_id
_entity_poly.type
_entity_poly.pdbx_seq_one_letter_code
_entity_poly.pdbx_strand_id
1 'polypeptide(L)'
;MLALVLAACVPSMAQSHQVMIETTEGNILVTLYDDTPKHRDNFLKLANEQFYDSLLFHRVIKNFMIQGGDPDSKHAEPGVTLGEGSTDYTVEAEFFDSEGHLLHPHKRGALAMAREGDSENPERRSSGCQFYIVWGKTYATQQLYQIGDKVEAATDHRVTMTDELLDLYHDVGGVPHLDGQYTVFGEVTEGLEVVDRIQKAQTDDYDRPIDDIRILRAREVKKP
;
A
#
# COMPACT_ATOMS: atom_id res chain seq x y z
N MET A 1 9.26 -50.42 -30.55
CA MET A 1 8.15 -49.60 -30.05
C MET A 1 8.72 -48.60 -29.04
N LEU A 2 8.85 -47.34 -29.47
CA LEU A 2 9.39 -46.25 -28.62
C LEU A 2 8.19 -45.53 -27.99
N ALA A 3 8.05 -45.65 -26.66
CA ALA A 3 6.96 -44.96 -25.94
C ALA A 3 7.37 -43.50 -25.75
N LEU A 4 6.64 -42.59 -26.40
CA LEU A 4 6.77 -41.15 -26.23
C LEU A 4 6.05 -40.76 -24.92
N VAL A 5 6.78 -40.44 -23.86
CA VAL A 5 6.23 -39.89 -22.61
C VAL A 5 5.99 -38.39 -22.85
N LEU A 6 4.74 -38.01 -23.08
CA LEU A 6 4.34 -36.61 -23.05
C LEU A 6 4.36 -36.15 -21.57
N ALA A 7 5.36 -35.35 -21.21
CA ALA A 7 5.33 -34.62 -19.96
C ALA A 7 4.28 -33.50 -20.08
N ALA A 8 3.14 -33.66 -19.41
CA ALA A 8 2.14 -32.60 -19.28
C ALA A 8 2.75 -31.48 -18.43
N CYS A 9 3.04 -30.34 -19.04
CA CYS A 9 3.40 -29.12 -18.34
C CYS A 9 2.13 -28.63 -17.62
N VAL A 10 2.00 -28.92 -16.33
CA VAL A 10 0.94 -28.34 -15.50
C VAL A 10 1.34 -26.89 -15.29
N PRO A 11 0.53 -25.89 -15.70
CA PRO A 11 0.82 -24.51 -15.38
C PRO A 11 0.87 -24.38 -13.86
N SER A 12 2.01 -23.97 -13.33
CA SER A 12 2.13 -23.58 -11.93
C SER A 12 1.18 -22.40 -11.73
N MET A 13 0.11 -22.63 -11.00
CA MET A 13 -0.74 -21.54 -10.52
C MET A 13 0.15 -20.67 -9.64
N ALA A 14 0.42 -19.44 -10.10
CA ALA A 14 1.17 -18.47 -9.30
C ALA A 14 0.52 -18.40 -7.91
N GLN A 15 1.29 -18.67 -6.87
CA GLN A 15 0.80 -18.69 -5.50
C GLN A 15 0.54 -17.24 -5.11
N SER A 16 -0.72 -16.80 -5.09
CA SER A 16 -1.06 -15.45 -4.65
C SER A 16 -0.75 -15.32 -3.17
N HIS A 17 0.20 -14.44 -2.81
CA HIS A 17 0.53 -14.11 -1.43
C HIS A 17 -0.56 -13.21 -0.85
N GLN A 18 -1.20 -13.67 0.22
CA GLN A 18 -2.26 -12.93 0.90
C GLN A 18 -1.91 -12.76 2.37
N VAL A 19 -2.23 -11.58 2.91
CA VAL A 19 -2.08 -11.28 4.34
C VAL A 19 -3.43 -10.83 4.89
N MET A 20 -3.88 -11.48 5.96
CA MET A 20 -5.01 -11.06 6.76
C MET A 20 -4.53 -10.07 7.83
N ILE A 21 -5.04 -8.86 7.80
CA ILE A 21 -4.83 -7.81 8.80
C ILE A 21 -6.10 -7.75 9.64
N GLU A 22 -6.05 -8.28 10.87
CA GLU A 22 -7.16 -8.22 11.81
C GLU A 22 -7.04 -6.95 12.64
N THR A 23 -8.10 -6.15 12.69
CA THR A 23 -8.10 -4.87 13.39
C THR A 23 -9.24 -4.77 14.39
N THR A 24 -9.23 -3.75 15.25
CA THR A 24 -10.35 -3.43 16.14
C THR A 24 -11.63 -3.04 15.38
N GLU A 25 -11.51 -2.66 14.10
CA GLU A 25 -12.61 -2.26 13.24
C GLU A 25 -13.10 -3.39 12.31
N GLY A 26 -12.39 -4.54 12.27
CA GLY A 26 -12.68 -5.68 11.42
C GLY A 26 -11.46 -6.15 10.64
N ASN A 27 -11.67 -7.09 9.75
CA ASN A 27 -10.61 -7.74 9.01
C ASN A 27 -10.42 -7.13 7.62
N ILE A 28 -9.17 -7.01 7.19
CA ILE A 28 -8.77 -6.54 5.85
C ILE A 28 -7.89 -7.63 5.25
N LEU A 29 -8.30 -8.21 4.14
CA LEU A 29 -7.48 -9.15 3.37
C LEU A 29 -6.79 -8.39 2.24
N VAL A 30 -5.47 -8.47 2.20
CA VAL A 30 -4.66 -7.90 1.13
C VAL A 30 -4.00 -8.99 0.30
N THR A 31 -3.97 -8.81 -1.02
CA THR A 31 -3.20 -9.63 -1.95
C THR A 31 -1.96 -8.84 -2.36
N LEU A 32 -0.79 -9.46 -2.24
CA LEU A 32 0.50 -8.86 -2.58
C LEU A 32 0.88 -9.19 -4.01
N TYR A 33 1.54 -8.27 -4.69
CA TYR A 33 1.92 -8.40 -6.09
C TYR A 33 3.28 -9.08 -6.26
N ASP A 34 3.40 -9.94 -7.27
CA ASP A 34 4.64 -10.69 -7.54
C ASP A 34 5.70 -9.87 -8.26
N ASP A 35 5.28 -8.80 -8.95
CA ASP A 35 6.15 -7.89 -9.69
C ASP A 35 6.75 -6.76 -8.84
N THR A 36 6.43 -6.74 -7.54
CA THR A 36 7.09 -5.90 -6.53
C THR A 36 7.72 -6.78 -5.42
N PRO A 37 8.64 -7.70 -5.76
CA PRO A 37 9.09 -8.76 -4.86
C PRO A 37 9.80 -8.26 -3.61
N LYS A 38 10.54 -7.14 -3.66
CA LYS A 38 11.24 -6.59 -2.49
C LYS A 38 10.25 -6.14 -1.41
N HIS A 39 9.18 -5.45 -1.81
CA HIS A 39 8.15 -4.97 -0.90
C HIS A 39 7.26 -6.11 -0.41
N ARG A 40 6.83 -7.01 -1.32
CA ARG A 40 6.08 -8.22 -0.99
C ARG A 40 6.79 -9.04 0.08
N ASP A 41 8.06 -9.41 -0.18
CA ASP A 41 8.82 -10.32 0.69
C ASP A 41 9.13 -9.65 2.05
N ASN A 42 9.40 -8.33 2.05
CA ASN A 42 9.57 -7.56 3.27
C ASN A 42 8.28 -7.53 4.12
N PHE A 43 7.13 -7.25 3.51
CA PHE A 43 5.86 -7.21 4.23
C PHE A 43 5.47 -8.59 4.77
N LEU A 44 5.67 -9.67 3.99
CA LEU A 44 5.46 -11.04 4.44
C LEU A 44 6.37 -11.41 5.61
N LYS A 45 7.66 -11.05 5.53
CA LYS A 45 8.61 -11.27 6.63
C LYS A 45 8.11 -10.62 7.92
N LEU A 46 7.77 -9.34 7.89
CA LEU A 46 7.29 -8.61 9.07
C LEU A 46 5.97 -9.15 9.62
N ALA A 47 5.04 -9.54 8.74
CA ALA A 47 3.79 -10.18 9.14
C ALA A 47 4.03 -11.53 9.83
N ASN A 48 4.94 -12.36 9.29
CA ASN A 48 5.28 -13.67 9.86
C ASN A 48 6.09 -13.54 11.17
N GLU A 49 6.90 -12.49 11.32
CA GLU A 49 7.62 -12.15 12.55
C GLU A 49 6.74 -11.47 13.62
N GLN A 50 5.43 -11.29 13.34
CA GLN A 50 4.47 -10.65 14.24
C GLN A 50 4.80 -9.17 14.53
N PHE A 51 5.56 -8.53 13.65
CA PHE A 51 5.98 -7.15 13.83
C PHE A 51 4.78 -6.19 13.95
N TYR A 52 3.76 -6.39 13.12
CA TYR A 52 2.57 -5.53 13.08
C TYR A 52 1.59 -5.73 14.24
N ASP A 53 1.80 -6.75 15.08
CA ASP A 53 0.88 -7.06 16.19
C ASP A 53 0.86 -5.95 17.20
N SER A 54 -0.33 -5.50 17.51
CA SER A 54 -0.65 -4.42 18.44
C SER A 54 -0.23 -3.01 17.99
N LEU A 55 0.24 -2.80 16.76
CA LEU A 55 0.50 -1.47 16.22
C LEU A 55 -0.81 -0.73 15.90
N LEU A 56 -0.74 0.59 15.80
CA LEU A 56 -1.88 1.44 15.45
C LEU A 56 -1.89 1.79 13.96
N PHE A 57 -3.08 2.06 13.44
CA PHE A 57 -3.23 3.01 12.35
C PHE A 57 -3.04 4.41 12.94
N HIS A 58 -1.80 4.83 13.00
CA HIS A 58 -1.37 6.03 13.73
C HIS A 58 -1.63 7.34 12.99
N ARG A 59 -1.91 7.26 11.68
CA ARG A 59 -2.26 8.42 10.84
C ARG A 59 -3.38 8.07 9.89
N VAL A 60 -4.46 8.84 9.96
CA VAL A 60 -5.67 8.63 9.16
C VAL A 60 -6.10 9.95 8.57
N ILE A 61 -6.17 10.05 7.26
CA ILE A 61 -6.65 11.24 6.57
C ILE A 61 -7.85 10.86 5.70
N LYS A 62 -8.99 11.46 6.03
CA LYS A 62 -10.25 11.24 5.30
C LYS A 62 -10.10 11.55 3.82
N ASN A 63 -10.63 10.68 2.96
CA ASN A 63 -10.55 10.76 1.51
C ASN A 63 -9.09 10.74 0.96
N PHE A 64 -8.17 10.18 1.75
CA PHE A 64 -6.79 10.00 1.34
C PHE A 64 -6.30 8.59 1.65
N MET A 65 -5.93 8.27 2.90
CA MET A 65 -5.36 6.97 3.26
C MET A 65 -5.47 6.68 4.75
N ILE A 66 -5.24 5.42 5.13
CA ILE A 66 -4.96 4.98 6.49
C ILE A 66 -3.54 4.43 6.54
N GLN A 67 -2.73 4.90 7.50
CA GLN A 67 -1.30 4.55 7.62
C GLN A 67 -1.01 3.88 8.95
N GLY A 68 -0.25 2.79 8.90
CA GLY A 68 0.18 2.03 10.07
C GLY A 68 1.64 1.57 9.93
N GLY A 69 2.09 0.73 10.87
CA GLY A 69 3.42 0.11 10.80
C GLY A 69 4.51 0.84 11.59
N ASP A 70 4.19 1.91 12.31
CA ASP A 70 5.12 2.58 13.23
C ASP A 70 5.31 1.71 14.50
N PRO A 71 6.53 1.19 14.77
CA PRO A 71 6.80 0.36 15.94
C PRO A 71 6.57 1.08 17.29
N ASP A 72 6.73 2.40 17.33
CA ASP A 72 6.54 3.21 18.52
C ASP A 72 5.06 3.30 18.93
N SER A 73 4.15 2.97 18.00
CA SER A 73 2.72 2.97 18.24
C SER A 73 2.23 1.82 19.16
N LYS A 74 3.06 0.80 19.38
CA LYS A 74 2.66 -0.43 20.08
C LYS A 74 2.12 -0.20 21.50
N HIS A 75 2.74 0.70 22.22
CA HIS A 75 2.41 1.04 23.60
C HIS A 75 2.25 2.55 23.81
N ALA A 76 1.95 3.28 22.73
CA ALA A 76 1.84 4.71 22.77
C ALA A 76 0.64 5.15 23.62
N GLU A 77 0.88 6.08 24.54
CA GLU A 77 -0.18 6.73 25.30
C GLU A 77 -1.04 7.63 24.37
N PRO A 78 -2.31 7.88 24.72
CA PRO A 78 -3.14 8.81 23.98
C PRO A 78 -2.50 10.20 23.83
N GLY A 79 -2.57 10.79 22.64
CA GLY A 79 -2.04 12.13 22.36
C GLY A 79 -0.54 12.22 22.09
N VAL A 80 0.20 11.10 22.15
CA VAL A 80 1.62 11.08 21.75
C VAL A 80 1.69 11.14 20.21
N THR A 81 2.55 12.02 19.68
CA THR A 81 2.84 12.10 18.24
C THR A 81 3.56 10.84 17.80
N LEU A 82 3.13 10.28 16.68
CA LEU A 82 3.64 9.04 16.07
C LEU A 82 4.02 9.29 14.62
N GLY A 83 4.68 8.31 14.00
CA GLY A 83 5.05 8.34 12.58
C GLY A 83 6.55 8.41 12.33
N GLU A 84 7.37 8.63 13.36
CA GLU A 84 8.84 8.69 13.25
C GLU A 84 9.51 7.32 13.46
N GLY A 85 8.79 6.36 14.03
CA GLY A 85 9.31 5.00 14.28
C GLY A 85 9.60 4.26 12.97
N SER A 86 10.75 3.62 12.88
CA SER A 86 11.18 2.89 11.68
C SER A 86 11.98 1.64 12.02
N THR A 87 12.26 0.85 10.99
CA THR A 87 13.31 -0.19 11.03
C THR A 87 14.68 0.45 10.75
N ASP A 88 15.75 -0.32 10.97
CA ASP A 88 17.13 0.09 10.67
C ASP A 88 17.50 0.02 9.17
N TYR A 89 16.51 -0.25 8.30
CA TYR A 89 16.69 -0.37 6.86
C TYR A 89 15.52 0.25 6.09
N THR A 90 15.78 0.52 4.81
CA THR A 90 14.80 0.97 3.82
C THR A 90 14.73 -0.02 2.66
N VAL A 91 13.61 -0.01 1.92
CA VAL A 91 13.41 -0.87 0.75
C VAL A 91 13.58 -0.05 -0.52
N GLU A 92 14.33 -0.57 -1.48
CA GLU A 92 14.49 0.05 -2.80
C GLU A 92 13.15 0.16 -3.53
N ALA A 93 12.91 1.30 -4.19
CA ALA A 93 11.68 1.56 -4.92
C ALA A 93 11.41 0.55 -6.05
N GLU A 94 10.15 0.18 -6.22
CA GLU A 94 9.63 -0.68 -7.29
C GLU A 94 8.42 0.01 -7.95
N PHE A 95 8.66 1.14 -8.64
CA PHE A 95 7.61 1.94 -9.27
C PHE A 95 7.31 1.51 -10.69
N PHE A 96 8.32 0.99 -11.40
CA PHE A 96 8.31 0.77 -12.83
C PHE A 96 8.81 -0.62 -13.19
N ASP A 97 8.26 -1.16 -14.27
CA ASP A 97 8.76 -2.38 -14.89
C ASP A 97 10.11 -2.14 -15.63
N SER A 98 10.64 -3.20 -16.24
CA SER A 98 11.89 -3.14 -17.02
C SER A 98 11.81 -2.29 -18.28
N GLU A 99 10.60 -1.96 -18.76
CA GLU A 99 10.33 -1.12 -19.91
C GLU A 99 10.09 0.35 -19.51
N GLY A 100 9.98 0.61 -18.20
CA GLY A 100 9.75 1.95 -17.63
C GLY A 100 8.29 2.32 -17.45
N HIS A 101 7.36 1.37 -17.59
CA HIS A 101 5.94 1.61 -17.35
C HIS A 101 5.63 1.53 -15.86
N LEU A 102 4.67 2.36 -15.41
CA LEU A 102 4.16 2.30 -14.05
C LEU A 102 3.61 0.90 -13.75
N LEU A 103 4.11 0.26 -12.69
CA LEU A 103 3.64 -1.07 -12.28
C LEU A 103 2.19 -1.00 -11.77
N HIS A 104 1.96 -0.18 -10.75
CA HIS A 104 0.65 -0.13 -10.10
C HIS A 104 0.25 1.30 -9.74
N PRO A 105 -0.97 1.73 -10.10
CA PRO A 105 -1.52 3.03 -9.71
C PRO A 105 -2.04 3.01 -8.26
N HIS A 106 -2.08 4.18 -7.63
CA HIS A 106 -2.66 4.38 -6.29
C HIS A 106 -4.19 4.44 -6.32
N LYS A 107 -4.82 3.42 -6.89
CA LYS A 107 -6.30 3.28 -6.89
C LYS A 107 -6.80 3.05 -5.46
N ARG A 108 -8.11 3.24 -5.24
CA ARG A 108 -8.74 2.87 -3.98
C ARG A 108 -8.48 1.40 -3.64
N GLY A 109 -8.07 1.14 -2.39
CA GLY A 109 -7.70 -0.19 -1.92
C GLY A 109 -6.24 -0.57 -2.20
N ALA A 110 -5.45 0.25 -2.91
CA ALA A 110 -4.02 -0.01 -3.09
C ALA A 110 -3.29 -0.02 -1.75
N LEU A 111 -2.39 -1.00 -1.57
CA LEU A 111 -1.47 -1.12 -0.45
C LEU A 111 -0.09 -0.64 -0.89
N ALA A 112 0.44 0.37 -0.22
CA ALA A 112 1.71 1.00 -0.57
C ALA A 112 2.58 1.26 0.66
N MET A 113 3.91 1.37 0.46
CA MET A 113 4.84 1.73 1.53
C MET A 113 4.99 3.24 1.64
N ALA A 114 5.01 3.73 2.88
CA ALA A 114 5.39 5.10 3.21
C ALA A 114 6.89 5.34 2.95
N ARG A 115 7.32 6.58 2.91
CA ARG A 115 8.72 6.99 2.80
C ARG A 115 8.93 8.41 3.31
N GLU A 116 10.17 8.75 3.60
CA GLU A 116 10.62 10.11 3.86
C GLU A 116 10.49 11.01 2.61
N GLY A 117 10.44 12.31 2.84
CA GLY A 117 10.37 13.31 1.78
C GLY A 117 11.61 13.33 0.89
N ASP A 118 11.50 13.92 -0.31
CA ASP A 118 12.57 13.92 -1.32
C ASP A 118 13.84 14.67 -0.86
N SER A 119 13.74 15.57 0.13
CA SER A 119 14.89 16.28 0.72
C SER A 119 15.79 15.38 1.55
N GLU A 120 15.21 14.47 2.31
CA GLU A 120 15.90 13.50 3.16
C GLU A 120 16.18 12.19 2.41
N ASN A 121 15.35 11.88 1.42
CA ASN A 121 15.34 10.60 0.69
C ASN A 121 15.21 10.83 -0.83
N PRO A 122 16.23 11.38 -1.48
CA PRO A 122 16.19 11.65 -2.92
C PRO A 122 16.10 10.38 -3.78
N GLU A 123 16.49 9.22 -3.25
CA GLU A 123 16.34 7.91 -3.92
C GLU A 123 14.92 7.37 -3.83
N ARG A 124 14.02 8.02 -3.10
CA ARG A 124 12.63 7.61 -2.88
C ARG A 124 12.50 6.18 -2.37
N ARG A 125 13.45 5.75 -1.53
CA ARG A 125 13.41 4.44 -0.89
C ARG A 125 12.24 4.38 0.08
N SER A 126 11.57 3.25 0.12
CA SER A 126 10.45 3.02 1.03
C SER A 126 10.90 2.80 2.47
N SER A 127 10.07 3.19 3.44
CA SER A 127 10.20 2.72 4.83
C SER A 127 10.28 1.19 4.87
N GLY A 128 11.03 0.63 5.80
CA GLY A 128 11.08 -0.81 5.99
C GLY A 128 9.82 -1.38 6.67
N CYS A 129 8.99 -0.55 7.31
CA CYS A 129 7.84 -1.04 8.08
C CYS A 129 6.54 -0.25 7.90
N GLN A 130 6.59 1.06 7.66
CA GLN A 130 5.37 1.87 7.57
C GLN A 130 4.70 1.73 6.21
N PHE A 131 3.42 1.39 6.22
CA PHE A 131 2.58 1.20 5.03
C PHE A 131 1.30 2.01 5.12
N TYR A 132 0.63 2.19 4.00
CA TYR A 132 -0.70 2.78 3.97
C TYR A 132 -1.62 2.05 2.99
N ILE A 133 -2.93 2.15 3.28
CA ILE A 133 -3.99 1.68 2.38
C ILE A 133 -4.72 2.91 1.85
N VAL A 134 -4.80 3.01 0.54
CA VAL A 134 -5.42 4.13 -0.17
C VAL A 134 -6.94 4.07 -0.05
N TRP A 135 -7.56 5.18 0.33
CA TRP A 135 -8.99 5.41 0.12
C TRP A 135 -9.23 6.34 -1.07
N GLY A 136 -8.64 7.53 -1.02
CA GLY A 136 -8.74 8.53 -2.08
C GLY A 136 -10.16 9.04 -2.30
N LYS A 137 -10.35 9.69 -3.46
CA LYS A 137 -11.64 10.16 -3.97
C LYS A 137 -11.71 9.92 -5.47
N THR A 138 -12.89 10.07 -6.05
CA THR A 138 -13.07 10.13 -7.50
C THR A 138 -12.83 11.55 -8.02
N TYR A 139 -12.51 11.68 -9.29
CA TYR A 139 -12.13 12.96 -9.91
C TYR A 139 -12.88 13.18 -11.21
N ALA A 140 -13.20 14.44 -11.52
CA ALA A 140 -13.59 14.80 -12.86
C ALA A 140 -12.38 14.80 -13.81
N THR A 141 -12.60 14.49 -15.07
CA THR A 141 -11.54 14.39 -16.10
C THR A 141 -10.62 15.62 -16.15
N GLN A 142 -11.19 16.83 -16.06
CA GLN A 142 -10.42 18.08 -16.02
C GLN A 142 -9.42 18.15 -14.84
N GLN A 143 -9.81 17.61 -13.68
CA GLN A 143 -8.93 17.57 -12.49
C GLN A 143 -7.81 16.55 -12.69
N LEU A 144 -8.10 15.42 -13.34
CA LEU A 144 -7.11 14.38 -13.64
C LEU A 144 -6.03 14.88 -14.58
N TYR A 145 -6.37 15.66 -15.61
CA TYR A 145 -5.36 16.28 -16.47
C TYR A 145 -4.44 17.21 -15.69
N GLN A 146 -4.99 18.06 -14.80
CA GLN A 146 -4.17 18.95 -13.96
C GLN A 146 -3.26 18.20 -12.97
N ILE A 147 -3.73 17.04 -12.48
CA ILE A 147 -2.92 16.16 -11.62
C ILE A 147 -1.86 15.47 -12.49
N GLY A 148 -2.24 14.98 -13.66
CA GLY A 148 -1.36 14.32 -14.61
C GLY A 148 -0.15 15.17 -14.96
N ASP A 149 -0.33 16.44 -15.29
CA ASP A 149 0.77 17.39 -15.57
C ASP A 149 1.79 17.44 -14.41
N LYS A 150 1.29 17.41 -13.16
CA LYS A 150 2.16 17.45 -11.97
C LYS A 150 2.89 16.13 -11.73
N VAL A 151 2.19 15.01 -11.93
CA VAL A 151 2.78 13.67 -11.80
C VAL A 151 3.85 13.45 -12.87
N GLU A 152 3.57 13.83 -14.10
CA GLU A 152 4.52 13.77 -15.19
C GLU A 152 5.79 14.56 -14.88
N ALA A 153 5.65 15.79 -14.40
CA ALA A 153 6.80 16.61 -13.97
C ALA A 153 7.56 16.01 -12.77
N ALA A 154 6.86 15.41 -11.80
CA ALA A 154 7.45 14.81 -10.59
C ALA A 154 8.14 13.47 -10.85
N THR A 155 7.87 12.84 -12.00
CA THR A 155 8.38 11.51 -12.39
C THR A 155 9.31 11.57 -13.61
N ASP A 156 9.83 12.73 -13.96
CA ASP A 156 10.68 12.96 -15.15
C ASP A 156 10.02 12.39 -16.42
N HIS A 157 8.74 12.70 -16.61
CA HIS A 157 7.89 12.28 -17.74
C HIS A 157 7.69 10.76 -17.89
N ARG A 158 7.93 9.99 -16.83
CA ARG A 158 7.73 8.53 -16.86
C ARG A 158 6.30 8.09 -16.60
N VAL A 159 5.51 8.89 -15.90
CA VAL A 159 4.08 8.61 -15.67
C VAL A 159 3.25 9.64 -16.41
N THR A 160 2.48 9.20 -17.38
CA THR A 160 1.51 10.01 -18.10
C THR A 160 0.08 9.54 -17.77
N MET A 161 -0.87 10.46 -17.75
CA MET A 161 -2.27 10.13 -17.49
C MET A 161 -2.89 9.56 -18.77
N THR A 162 -2.88 8.23 -18.89
CA THR A 162 -3.50 7.49 -20.00
C THR A 162 -5.02 7.43 -19.85
N ASP A 163 -5.74 7.06 -20.91
CA ASP A 163 -7.20 6.91 -20.86
C ASP A 163 -7.61 5.87 -19.81
N GLU A 164 -6.84 4.79 -19.63
CA GLU A 164 -7.08 3.76 -18.61
C GLU A 164 -6.94 4.32 -17.18
N LEU A 165 -5.95 5.19 -16.93
CA LEU A 165 -5.79 5.85 -15.63
C LEU A 165 -6.86 6.91 -15.39
N LEU A 166 -7.29 7.63 -16.45
CA LEU A 166 -8.42 8.56 -16.37
C LEU A 166 -9.70 7.83 -15.95
N ASP A 167 -10.04 6.75 -16.63
CA ASP A 167 -11.23 5.93 -16.32
C ASP A 167 -11.13 5.33 -14.92
N LEU A 168 -9.96 4.79 -14.54
CA LEU A 168 -9.73 4.21 -13.22
C LEU A 168 -9.98 5.22 -12.09
N TYR A 169 -9.38 6.42 -12.18
CA TYR A 169 -9.53 7.42 -11.12
C TYR A 169 -10.88 8.15 -11.15
N HIS A 170 -11.56 8.14 -12.28
CA HIS A 170 -12.93 8.62 -12.40
C HIS A 170 -13.92 7.65 -11.74
N ASP A 171 -13.81 6.35 -12.01
CA ASP A 171 -14.80 5.34 -11.62
C ASP A 171 -14.50 4.74 -10.23
N VAL A 172 -13.27 4.36 -9.97
CA VAL A 172 -12.85 3.74 -8.71
C VAL A 172 -12.35 4.78 -7.71
N GLY A 173 -11.62 5.78 -8.19
CA GLY A 173 -10.96 6.77 -7.36
C GLY A 173 -9.61 6.30 -6.83
N GLY A 174 -8.98 7.16 -6.03
CA GLY A 174 -7.65 6.91 -5.48
C GLY A 174 -6.89 8.21 -5.23
N VAL A 175 -5.54 8.14 -5.33
CA VAL A 175 -4.64 9.27 -5.08
C VAL A 175 -3.58 9.38 -6.18
N PRO A 176 -3.98 9.76 -7.41
CA PRO A 176 -3.11 9.74 -8.59
C PRO A 176 -1.82 10.54 -8.45
N HIS A 177 -1.79 11.56 -7.59
CA HIS A 177 -0.60 12.38 -7.37
C HIS A 177 0.58 11.63 -6.70
N LEU A 178 0.39 10.38 -6.26
CA LEU A 178 1.45 9.55 -5.71
C LEU A 178 2.03 8.54 -6.72
N ASP A 179 1.44 8.43 -7.90
CA ASP A 179 1.87 7.48 -8.93
C ASP A 179 3.33 7.72 -9.35
N GLY A 180 4.11 6.62 -9.41
CA GLY A 180 5.53 6.66 -9.74
C GLY A 180 6.44 7.30 -8.67
N GLN A 181 5.91 7.60 -7.48
CA GLN A 181 6.63 8.23 -6.39
C GLN A 181 6.64 7.41 -5.09
N TYR A 182 5.73 6.46 -4.95
CA TYR A 182 5.63 5.51 -3.84
C TYR A 182 5.35 4.12 -4.43
N THR A 183 5.88 3.07 -3.81
CA THR A 183 5.67 1.71 -4.30
C THR A 183 4.33 1.16 -3.81
N VAL A 184 3.45 0.88 -4.76
CA VAL A 184 2.25 0.05 -4.53
C VAL A 184 2.66 -1.40 -4.71
N PHE A 185 2.42 -2.25 -3.72
CA PHE A 185 2.87 -3.64 -3.71
C PHE A 185 1.77 -4.66 -3.42
N GLY A 186 0.52 -4.20 -3.39
CA GLY A 186 -0.64 -5.04 -3.19
C GLY A 186 -1.94 -4.26 -3.21
N GLU A 187 -3.02 -4.95 -2.95
CA GLU A 187 -4.35 -4.35 -2.89
C GLU A 187 -5.25 -5.07 -1.88
N VAL A 188 -6.24 -4.35 -1.37
CA VAL A 188 -7.32 -4.91 -0.56
C VAL A 188 -8.25 -5.73 -1.46
N THR A 189 -8.38 -7.02 -1.16
CA THR A 189 -9.29 -7.94 -1.86
C THR A 189 -10.56 -8.23 -1.09
N GLU A 190 -10.54 -8.10 0.25
CA GLU A 190 -11.72 -8.18 1.12
C GLU A 190 -11.58 -7.18 2.27
N GLY A 191 -12.68 -6.63 2.76
CA GLY A 191 -12.68 -5.69 3.89
C GLY A 191 -12.46 -4.23 3.51
N LEU A 192 -12.75 -3.83 2.26
CA LEU A 192 -12.66 -2.43 1.84
C LEU A 192 -13.62 -1.52 2.65
N GLU A 193 -14.74 -2.05 3.11
CA GLU A 193 -15.68 -1.38 4.01
C GLU A 193 -15.09 -1.14 5.42
N VAL A 194 -14.11 -1.95 5.84
CA VAL A 194 -13.33 -1.71 7.07
C VAL A 194 -12.42 -0.51 6.88
N VAL A 195 -11.73 -0.43 5.74
CA VAL A 195 -10.91 0.74 5.37
C VAL A 195 -11.77 2.01 5.34
N ASP A 196 -13.00 1.92 4.79
CA ASP A 196 -13.95 3.05 4.77
C ASP A 196 -14.37 3.51 6.17
N ARG A 197 -14.54 2.58 7.12
CA ARG A 197 -14.82 2.96 8.52
C ARG A 197 -13.63 3.66 9.15
N ILE A 198 -12.44 3.08 9.00
CA ILE A 198 -11.21 3.62 9.59
C ILE A 198 -10.92 5.03 9.04
N GLN A 199 -11.00 5.24 7.73
CA GLN A 199 -10.68 6.54 7.12
C GLN A 199 -11.67 7.67 7.50
N LYS A 200 -12.79 7.32 8.14
CA LYS A 200 -13.78 8.27 8.69
C LYS A 200 -13.61 8.55 10.18
N ALA A 201 -12.63 7.93 10.83
CA ALA A 201 -12.35 8.16 12.24
C ALA A 201 -12.08 9.64 12.51
N GLN A 202 -12.47 10.10 13.70
CA GLN A 202 -12.10 11.43 14.17
C GLN A 202 -10.62 11.42 14.55
N THR A 203 -9.90 12.44 14.13
CA THR A 203 -8.45 12.57 14.37
C THR A 203 -8.13 13.85 15.10
N ASP A 204 -6.96 13.88 15.72
CA ASP A 204 -6.36 15.08 16.29
C ASP A 204 -5.69 15.96 15.22
N ASP A 205 -5.02 17.02 15.64
CA ASP A 205 -4.33 17.97 14.75
C ASP A 205 -3.12 17.35 13.98
N TYR A 206 -2.70 16.13 14.35
CA TYR A 206 -1.61 15.36 13.73
C TYR A 206 -2.12 14.17 12.92
N ASP A 207 -3.42 14.16 12.58
CA ASP A 207 -4.09 13.07 11.85
C ASP A 207 -4.12 11.73 12.62
N ARG A 208 -3.79 11.69 13.90
CA ARG A 208 -3.91 10.47 14.73
C ARG A 208 -5.38 10.27 15.14
N PRO A 209 -5.96 9.06 14.97
CA PRO A 209 -7.29 8.75 15.51
C PRO A 209 -7.37 9.04 17.02
N ILE A 210 -8.44 9.74 17.45
CA ILE A 210 -8.68 10.05 18.86
C ILE A 210 -8.89 8.77 19.67
N ASP A 211 -9.68 7.84 19.10
CA ASP A 211 -9.83 6.48 19.61
C ASP A 211 -8.87 5.58 18.84
N ASP A 212 -7.95 4.93 19.54
CA ASP A 212 -6.92 4.10 18.94
C ASP A 212 -7.51 2.97 18.08
N ILE A 213 -7.15 2.92 16.82
CA ILE A 213 -7.48 1.85 15.89
C ILE A 213 -6.28 0.94 15.76
N ARG A 214 -6.41 -0.29 16.25
CA ARG A 214 -5.29 -1.21 16.44
C ARG A 214 -5.32 -2.37 15.46
N ILE A 215 -4.14 -2.68 14.92
CA ILE A 215 -3.87 -3.95 14.23
C ILE A 215 -3.69 -5.00 15.33
N LEU A 216 -4.65 -5.91 15.47
CA LEU A 216 -4.59 -6.98 16.45
C LEU A 216 -3.51 -7.99 16.06
N ARG A 217 -3.46 -8.32 14.77
CA ARG A 217 -2.42 -9.15 14.15
C ARG A 217 -2.44 -9.03 12.62
N ALA A 218 -1.30 -9.32 11.99
CA ALA A 218 -1.19 -9.50 10.55
C ALA A 218 -0.52 -10.85 10.26
N ARG A 219 -1.12 -11.69 9.41
CA ARG A 219 -0.61 -13.05 9.10
C ARG A 219 -0.82 -13.40 7.64
N GLU A 220 0.19 -14.05 7.09
CA GLU A 220 0.07 -14.68 5.77
C GLU A 220 -1.02 -15.76 5.81
N VAL A 221 -1.93 -15.70 4.84
CA VAL A 221 -2.98 -16.72 4.65
C VAL A 221 -2.40 -17.84 3.80
N LYS A 222 -2.11 -18.97 4.43
CA LYS A 222 -1.66 -20.17 3.69
C LYS A 222 -2.88 -20.82 3.04
N LYS A 223 -2.87 -20.94 1.71
CA LYS A 223 -3.85 -21.77 1.03
C LYS A 223 -3.65 -23.25 1.44
N PRO A 224 -4.74 -23.97 1.70
CA PRO A 224 -4.69 -25.40 2.04
C PRO A 224 -4.18 -26.25 0.87
#